data_f05d9a6f63d2e5d3b6c76ef513c585bc
#
_entry.id   f05d9a6f63d2e5d3b6c76ef513c585bc
#
_cell.length_a   1.000
_cell.length_b   1.000
_cell.length_c   1.000
_cell.angle_alpha   90.00
_cell.angle_beta   90.00
_cell.angle_gamma   90.00
#
_symmetry.space_group_name_H-M   'P 1'
#
loop_
_entity.id
_entity.type
_entity.pdbx_description
1 polymer ?
#
loop_
_entity_poly.entity_id
_entity_poly.type
_entity_poly.pdbx_seq_one_letter_code
_entity_poly.pdbx_strand_id
1 'polypeptide(L)'
;MDAGSDDGTGEAARSAGARVIVAPGSRAVAMTTGALLARGDALLFLHADTTLPAGAGDAVRQALEHGGGGAFRVRYDDGRPFLRTLGDLRLRFLGPVYGDQAIFVTRAAYDQIGGYRPLPIMEDYDFARRLRHTGRFFLLPLYVETAARRHRGHGTLSTLARMWTIQGLYRAGVSPDRLARMYPPTR
;
A
#
# COMPACT_ATOMS: atom_id res chain seq x y z
N MET A 1 1.53 -10.41 8.34
CA MET A 1 1.84 -9.66 9.57
C MET A 1 0.53 -9.31 10.23
N ASP A 2 0.38 -9.61 11.49
CA ASP A 2 -0.80 -9.32 12.30
C ASP A 2 -0.44 -8.30 13.39
N ALA A 3 -1.25 -7.26 13.56
CA ALA A 3 -1.00 -6.19 14.53
C ALA A 3 -1.42 -6.55 15.97
N GLY A 4 -1.81 -7.81 16.22
CA GLY A 4 -2.34 -8.31 17.48
C GLY A 4 -3.87 -8.34 17.48
N SER A 5 -4.45 -8.91 16.42
CA SER A 5 -5.90 -9.09 16.29
C SER A 5 -6.41 -10.09 17.31
N ASP A 6 -7.56 -9.79 17.93
CA ASP A 6 -8.27 -10.62 18.91
C ASP A 6 -9.56 -11.26 18.33
N ASP A 7 -9.80 -11.05 17.04
CA ASP A 7 -11.01 -11.48 16.31
C ASP A 7 -10.86 -12.80 15.52
N GLY A 8 -9.78 -13.56 15.77
CA GLY A 8 -9.49 -14.81 15.04
C GLY A 8 -8.80 -14.63 13.69
N THR A 9 -8.48 -13.41 13.28
CA THR A 9 -7.79 -13.12 12.00
C THR A 9 -6.49 -13.92 11.84
N GLY A 10 -5.66 -13.98 12.90
CA GLY A 10 -4.40 -14.73 12.89
C GLY A 10 -4.58 -16.24 12.68
N GLU A 11 -5.61 -16.83 13.28
CA GLU A 11 -5.95 -18.25 13.15
C GLU A 11 -6.47 -18.58 11.75
N ALA A 12 -7.38 -17.75 11.23
CA ALA A 12 -7.89 -17.87 9.86
C ALA A 12 -6.75 -17.83 8.83
N ALA A 13 -5.80 -16.91 9.00
CA ALA A 13 -4.65 -16.80 8.11
C ALA A 13 -3.73 -18.04 8.19
N ARG A 14 -3.48 -18.60 9.39
CA ARG A 14 -2.71 -19.86 9.54
C ARG A 14 -3.40 -21.02 8.88
N SER A 15 -4.72 -21.13 9.06
CA SER A 15 -5.54 -22.19 8.44
C SER A 15 -5.53 -22.12 6.92
N ALA A 16 -5.37 -20.91 6.36
CA ALA A 16 -5.16 -20.69 4.93
C ALA A 16 -3.71 -20.90 4.46
N GLY A 17 -2.82 -21.42 5.32
CA GLY A 17 -1.42 -21.73 5.00
C GLY A 17 -0.46 -20.54 5.11
N ALA A 18 -0.89 -19.41 5.64
CA ALA A 18 0.00 -18.26 5.81
C ALA A 18 0.90 -18.41 7.05
N ARG A 19 2.14 -17.95 6.93
CA ARG A 19 2.99 -17.74 8.10
C ARG A 19 2.56 -16.45 8.80
N VAL A 20 1.99 -16.56 9.98
CA VAL A 20 1.50 -15.42 10.76
C VAL A 20 2.55 -15.02 11.81
N ILE A 21 2.90 -13.74 11.78
CA ILE A 21 3.82 -13.12 12.73
C ILE A 21 3.10 -11.92 13.33
N VAL A 22 3.03 -11.89 14.66
CA VAL A 22 2.44 -10.77 15.40
C VAL A 22 3.48 -9.66 15.53
N ALA A 23 3.15 -8.47 15.02
CA ALA A 23 3.99 -7.27 15.11
C ALA A 23 3.11 -6.10 15.54
N PRO A 24 2.95 -5.88 16.85
CA PRO A 24 2.17 -4.75 17.34
C PRO A 24 2.83 -3.42 16.95
N GLY A 25 2.00 -2.43 16.68
CA GLY A 25 2.47 -1.09 16.28
C GLY A 25 1.83 -0.58 14.99
N SER A 26 2.55 0.32 14.29
CA SER A 26 2.06 0.90 13.05
C SER A 26 2.18 -0.06 11.85
N ARG A 27 1.45 0.22 10.77
CA ARG A 27 1.60 -0.51 9.50
C ARG A 27 3.05 -0.51 9.00
N ALA A 28 3.77 0.60 9.17
CA ALA A 28 5.18 0.69 8.80
C ALA A 28 6.03 -0.35 9.54
N VAL A 29 5.79 -0.55 10.84
CA VAL A 29 6.47 -1.58 11.65
C VAL A 29 6.15 -2.97 11.11
N ALA A 30 4.87 -3.26 10.87
CA ALA A 30 4.45 -4.55 10.34
C ALA A 30 5.08 -4.85 8.96
N MET A 31 5.08 -3.87 8.05
CA MET A 31 5.68 -4.02 6.71
C MET A 31 7.19 -4.21 6.77
N THR A 32 7.89 -3.44 7.62
CA THR A 32 9.35 -3.59 7.83
C THR A 32 9.68 -4.95 8.41
N THR A 33 8.96 -5.39 9.44
CA THR A 33 9.17 -6.72 10.05
C THR A 33 8.92 -7.83 9.03
N GLY A 34 7.85 -7.71 8.22
CA GLY A 34 7.57 -8.65 7.14
C GLY A 34 8.68 -8.72 6.11
N ALA A 35 9.22 -7.57 5.70
CA ALA A 35 10.34 -7.49 4.76
C ALA A 35 11.62 -8.13 5.30
N LEU A 36 11.94 -7.90 6.57
CA LEU A 36 13.11 -8.51 7.23
C LEU A 36 13.02 -10.05 7.31
N LEU A 37 11.82 -10.57 7.51
CA LEU A 37 11.58 -12.01 7.66
C LEU A 37 11.31 -12.74 6.32
N ALA A 38 11.06 -11.99 5.28
CA ALA A 38 10.89 -12.53 3.93
C ALA A 38 12.24 -13.01 3.36
N ARG A 39 12.22 -14.09 2.59
CA ARG A 39 13.42 -14.71 2.01
C ARG A 39 13.56 -14.50 0.50
N GLY A 40 12.53 -13.98 -0.15
CA GLY A 40 12.52 -13.77 -1.60
C GLY A 40 13.32 -12.54 -2.02
N ASP A 41 13.76 -12.53 -3.26
CA ASP A 41 14.45 -11.41 -3.90
C ASP A 41 13.50 -10.30 -4.33
N ALA A 42 12.20 -10.57 -4.33
CA ALA A 42 11.12 -9.64 -4.54
C ALA A 42 10.18 -9.60 -3.33
N LEU A 43 9.75 -8.40 -2.97
CA LEU A 43 8.80 -8.13 -1.91
C LEU A 43 7.52 -7.56 -2.51
N LEU A 44 6.37 -8.07 -2.09
CA LEU A 44 5.05 -7.53 -2.42
C LEU A 44 4.32 -7.21 -1.11
N PHE A 45 3.92 -5.95 -0.96
CA PHE A 45 3.18 -5.47 0.20
C PHE A 45 1.70 -5.39 -0.16
N LEU A 46 0.91 -6.29 0.41
CA LEU A 46 -0.52 -6.44 0.16
C LEU A 46 -1.32 -6.14 1.42
N HIS A 47 -2.34 -5.30 1.30
CA HIS A 47 -3.29 -5.08 2.40
C HIS A 47 -4.23 -6.28 2.54
N ALA A 48 -4.69 -6.54 3.76
CA ALA A 48 -5.55 -7.70 4.08
C ALA A 48 -6.93 -7.65 3.39
N ASP A 49 -7.37 -6.47 2.96
CA ASP A 49 -8.63 -6.23 2.24
C ASP A 49 -8.43 -6.03 0.74
N THR A 50 -7.29 -6.45 0.21
CA THR A 50 -6.93 -6.30 -1.20
C THR A 50 -6.67 -7.66 -1.83
N THR A 51 -7.28 -7.91 -3.00
CA THR A 51 -7.14 -9.14 -3.77
C THR A 51 -6.31 -8.91 -5.03
N LEU A 52 -5.34 -9.79 -5.25
CA LEU A 52 -4.52 -9.76 -6.46
C LEU A 52 -5.26 -10.35 -7.66
N PRO A 53 -5.08 -9.81 -8.88
CA PRO A 53 -5.62 -10.41 -10.09
C PRO A 53 -4.87 -11.70 -10.47
N ALA A 54 -5.49 -12.54 -11.29
CA ALA A 54 -4.80 -13.67 -11.92
C ALA A 54 -3.56 -13.18 -12.69
N GLY A 55 -2.47 -13.95 -12.64
CA GLY A 55 -1.20 -13.61 -13.30
C GLY A 55 -0.40 -12.49 -12.61
N ALA A 56 -0.83 -11.99 -11.45
CA ALA A 56 -0.13 -10.92 -10.71
C ALA A 56 1.35 -11.28 -10.44
N GLY A 57 1.62 -12.52 -10.02
CA GLY A 57 2.98 -12.99 -9.73
C GLY A 57 3.91 -12.94 -10.95
N ASP A 58 3.42 -13.37 -12.12
CA ASP A 58 4.19 -13.34 -13.37
C ASP A 58 4.45 -11.90 -13.82
N ALA A 59 3.42 -11.04 -13.75
CA ALA A 59 3.56 -9.64 -14.10
C ALA A 59 4.57 -8.90 -13.20
N VAL A 60 4.58 -9.20 -11.90
CA VAL A 60 5.58 -8.66 -10.97
C VAL A 60 6.97 -9.18 -11.32
N ARG A 61 7.16 -10.48 -11.55
CA ARG A 61 8.47 -11.03 -11.92
C ARG A 61 9.01 -10.36 -13.18
N GLN A 62 8.20 -10.29 -14.24
CA GLN A 62 8.58 -9.63 -15.49
C GLN A 62 8.96 -8.16 -15.29
N ALA A 63 8.17 -7.40 -14.53
CA ALA A 63 8.48 -6.00 -14.25
C ALA A 63 9.81 -5.83 -13.49
N LEU A 64 10.14 -6.77 -12.60
CA LEU A 64 11.34 -6.72 -11.77
C LEU A 64 12.61 -7.26 -12.46
N GLU A 65 12.52 -7.86 -13.64
CA GLU A 65 13.71 -8.27 -14.44
C GLU A 65 14.66 -7.09 -14.70
N HIS A 66 14.12 -5.89 -14.78
CA HIS A 66 14.88 -4.66 -14.96
C HIS A 66 15.22 -3.93 -13.64
N GLY A 67 14.94 -4.55 -12.50
CA GLY A 67 15.15 -4.01 -11.16
C GLY A 67 14.09 -2.97 -10.75
N GLY A 68 14.31 -2.34 -9.59
CA GLY A 68 13.41 -1.30 -9.07
C GLY A 68 12.17 -1.86 -8.39
N GLY A 69 11.00 -1.33 -8.71
CA GLY A 69 9.73 -1.74 -8.14
C GLY A 69 8.54 -1.08 -8.83
N GLY A 70 7.36 -1.22 -8.24
CA GLY A 70 6.15 -0.68 -8.85
C GLY A 70 4.91 -0.88 -8.01
N ALA A 71 3.76 -0.70 -8.65
CA ALA A 71 2.46 -0.92 -8.04
C ALA A 71 1.44 -1.35 -9.12
N PHE A 72 0.32 -1.87 -8.65
CA PHE A 72 -0.84 -2.13 -9.47
C PHE A 72 -1.75 -0.90 -9.58
N ARG A 73 -2.69 -0.93 -10.51
CA ARG A 73 -3.86 -0.05 -10.48
C ARG A 73 -4.86 -0.57 -9.45
N VAL A 74 -5.73 0.30 -8.94
CA VAL A 74 -6.74 -0.08 -7.96
C VAL A 74 -8.14 0.04 -8.55
N ARG A 75 -9.00 -0.93 -8.23
CA ARG A 75 -10.45 -0.84 -8.36
C ARG A 75 -11.09 -1.18 -7.02
N TYR A 76 -12.26 -0.62 -6.77
CA TYR A 76 -13.00 -0.87 -5.55
C TYR A 76 -14.09 -1.91 -5.76
N ASP A 77 -14.36 -2.71 -4.72
CA ASP A 77 -15.33 -3.82 -4.72
C ASP A 77 -16.81 -3.37 -4.92
N ASP A 78 -17.06 -2.07 -4.83
CA ASP A 78 -18.40 -1.48 -5.03
C ASP A 78 -18.74 -1.17 -6.51
N GLY A 79 -17.84 -1.51 -7.42
CA GLY A 79 -18.06 -1.41 -8.85
C GLY A 79 -18.17 0.02 -9.42
N ARG A 80 -17.84 1.06 -8.65
CA ARG A 80 -17.97 2.46 -9.09
C ARG A 80 -16.96 2.82 -10.17
N PRO A 81 -17.35 2.96 -11.44
CA PRO A 81 -16.42 3.27 -12.53
C PRO A 81 -15.75 4.64 -12.35
N PHE A 82 -16.47 5.59 -11.73
CA PHE A 82 -15.93 6.91 -11.42
C PHE A 82 -14.69 6.87 -10.51
N LEU A 83 -14.69 6.06 -9.47
CA LEU A 83 -13.54 5.92 -8.57
C LEU A 83 -12.34 5.31 -9.28
N ARG A 84 -12.57 4.35 -10.17
CA ARG A 84 -11.52 3.77 -11.02
C ARG A 84 -10.90 4.84 -11.93
N THR A 85 -11.74 5.58 -12.66
CA THR A 85 -11.29 6.64 -13.57
C THR A 85 -10.51 7.72 -12.82
N LEU A 86 -10.99 8.14 -11.65
CA LEU A 86 -10.33 9.13 -10.82
C LEU A 86 -8.98 8.61 -10.29
N GLY A 87 -8.92 7.32 -9.93
CA GLY A 87 -7.68 6.64 -9.53
C GLY A 87 -6.65 6.62 -10.66
N ASP A 88 -7.07 6.22 -11.87
CA ASP A 88 -6.20 6.19 -13.06
C ASP A 88 -5.72 7.58 -13.44
N LEU A 89 -6.61 8.59 -13.42
CA LEU A 89 -6.26 9.98 -13.69
C LEU A 89 -5.26 10.53 -12.67
N ARG A 90 -5.48 10.24 -11.39
CA ARG A 90 -4.55 10.59 -10.31
C ARG A 90 -3.16 10.02 -10.57
N LEU A 91 -3.07 8.73 -10.91
CA LEU A 91 -1.80 8.07 -11.20
C LEU A 91 -1.08 8.67 -12.40
N ARG A 92 -1.84 9.08 -13.42
CA ARG A 92 -1.30 9.68 -14.64
C ARG A 92 -0.72 11.09 -14.42
N PHE A 93 -1.40 11.94 -13.63
CA PHE A 93 -1.04 13.35 -13.48
C PHE A 93 -0.37 13.70 -12.16
N LEU A 94 -0.77 13.09 -11.06
CA LEU A 94 -0.28 13.43 -9.72
C LEU A 94 0.71 12.41 -9.16
N GLY A 95 0.72 11.22 -9.71
CA GLY A 95 1.66 10.17 -9.39
C GLY A 95 1.61 9.53 -8.00
N PRO A 96 0.74 9.89 -7.03
CA PRO A 96 0.79 9.25 -5.72
C PRO A 96 0.34 7.79 -5.81
N VAL A 97 1.13 6.94 -5.22
CA VAL A 97 0.84 5.52 -5.00
C VAL A 97 0.63 5.32 -3.51
N TYR A 98 -0.37 4.53 -3.15
CA TYR A 98 -0.70 4.19 -1.78
C TYR A 98 -0.65 2.67 -1.57
N GLY A 99 -0.69 2.23 -0.33
CA GLY A 99 -0.56 0.82 0.03
C GLY A 99 -1.66 -0.09 -0.51
N ASP A 100 -2.86 0.43 -0.79
CA ASP A 100 -3.97 -0.28 -1.42
C ASP A 100 -3.68 -0.70 -2.87
N GLN A 101 -2.58 -0.25 -3.45
CA GLN A 101 -2.14 -0.58 -4.81
C GLN A 101 -1.14 -1.74 -4.87
N ALA A 102 -0.98 -2.53 -3.82
CA ALA A 102 -0.06 -3.66 -3.75
C ALA A 102 1.34 -3.32 -4.29
N ILE A 103 2.09 -2.54 -3.52
CA ILE A 103 3.43 -2.09 -3.91
C ILE A 103 4.38 -3.28 -3.93
N PHE A 104 5.13 -3.43 -5.02
CA PHE A 104 6.17 -4.45 -5.15
C PHE A 104 7.54 -3.83 -5.43
N VAL A 105 8.60 -4.52 -5.03
CA VAL A 105 9.97 -3.99 -5.10
C VAL A 105 10.98 -5.15 -5.07
N THR A 106 12.13 -5.01 -5.75
CA THR A 106 13.26 -5.92 -5.53
C THR A 106 13.86 -5.68 -4.14
N ARG A 107 14.39 -6.71 -3.50
CA ARG A 107 15.09 -6.56 -2.21
C ARG A 107 16.22 -5.53 -2.31
N ALA A 108 17.01 -5.56 -3.36
CA ALA A 108 18.08 -4.60 -3.56
C ALA A 108 17.58 -3.15 -3.59
N ALA A 109 16.48 -2.86 -4.29
CA ALA A 109 15.90 -1.52 -4.32
C ALA A 109 15.25 -1.14 -2.97
N TYR A 110 14.64 -2.11 -2.26
CA TYR A 110 14.10 -1.90 -0.91
C TYR A 110 15.20 -1.46 0.06
N ASP A 111 16.33 -2.18 0.05
CA ASP A 111 17.47 -1.89 0.92
C ASP A 111 18.15 -0.56 0.53
N GLN A 112 18.31 -0.31 -0.76
CA GLN A 112 18.88 0.93 -1.29
C GLN A 112 18.14 2.19 -0.81
N ILE A 113 16.80 2.14 -0.77
CA ILE A 113 15.99 3.28 -0.30
C ILE A 113 15.78 3.29 1.22
N GLY A 114 16.32 2.30 1.96
CA GLY A 114 16.20 2.19 3.40
C GLY A 114 14.83 1.74 3.90
N GLY A 115 14.09 0.95 3.10
CA GLY A 115 12.80 0.36 3.49
C GLY A 115 11.70 1.36 3.85
N TYR A 116 10.71 0.91 4.60
CA TYR A 116 9.66 1.77 5.16
C TYR A 116 10.19 2.61 6.32
N ARG A 117 9.91 3.90 6.33
CA ARG A 117 10.16 4.77 7.49
C ARG A 117 9.07 4.53 8.54
N PRO A 118 9.39 4.62 9.86
CA PRO A 118 8.43 4.39 10.94
C PRO A 118 7.47 5.58 11.11
N LEU A 119 6.73 5.90 10.05
CA LEU A 119 5.76 6.97 10.03
C LEU A 119 4.39 6.46 10.53
N PRO A 120 3.67 7.25 11.34
CA PRO A 120 2.34 6.88 11.81
C PRO A 120 1.26 6.97 10.72
N ILE A 121 1.53 7.72 9.65
CA ILE A 121 0.71 7.86 8.44
C ILE A 121 1.60 8.24 7.25
N MET A 122 1.14 8.01 6.02
CA MET A 122 1.85 8.31 4.77
C MET A 122 3.12 7.48 4.54
N GLU A 123 3.29 6.39 5.27
CA GLU A 123 4.43 5.47 5.14
C GLU A 123 4.52 4.85 3.74
N ASP A 124 3.39 4.48 3.17
CA ASP A 124 3.25 3.93 1.82
C ASP A 124 3.54 4.97 0.73
N TYR A 125 2.99 6.16 0.89
CA TYR A 125 3.26 7.29 0.00
C TYR A 125 4.74 7.70 0.02
N ASP A 126 5.35 7.83 1.20
CA ASP A 126 6.77 8.14 1.35
C ASP A 126 7.64 7.07 0.70
N PHE A 127 7.34 5.80 0.95
CA PHE A 127 8.04 4.65 0.37
C PHE A 127 7.95 4.67 -1.16
N ALA A 128 6.75 4.75 -1.72
CA ALA A 128 6.54 4.77 -3.16
C ALA A 128 7.20 5.98 -3.83
N ARG A 129 7.20 7.15 -3.17
CA ARG A 129 7.88 8.35 -3.65
C ARG A 129 9.39 8.15 -3.73
N ARG A 130 10.02 7.61 -2.66
CA ARG A 130 11.47 7.32 -2.66
C ARG A 130 11.83 6.27 -3.70
N LEU A 131 11.00 5.23 -3.86
CA LEU A 131 11.20 4.20 -4.86
C LEU A 131 11.13 4.77 -6.28
N ARG A 132 10.20 5.69 -6.56
CA ARG A 132 10.13 6.39 -7.86
C ARG A 132 11.37 7.20 -8.19
N HIS A 133 12.01 7.79 -7.20
CA HIS A 133 13.24 8.57 -7.43
C HIS A 133 14.43 7.69 -7.83
N THR A 134 14.36 6.36 -7.72
CA THR A 134 15.37 5.46 -8.29
C THR A 134 15.30 5.37 -9.82
N GLY A 135 14.26 5.95 -10.44
CA GLY A 135 14.05 5.95 -11.89
C GLY A 135 13.44 4.67 -12.46
N ARG A 136 13.24 3.62 -11.65
CA ARG A 136 12.72 2.31 -12.09
C ARG A 136 11.45 1.96 -11.33
N PHE A 137 10.36 2.64 -11.70
CA PHE A 137 9.04 2.40 -11.11
C PHE A 137 8.03 2.02 -12.20
N PHE A 138 7.43 0.84 -12.07
CA PHE A 138 6.48 0.29 -13.02
C PHE A 138 5.04 0.37 -12.49
N LEU A 139 4.14 0.95 -13.25
CA LEU A 139 2.71 0.87 -12.98
C LEU A 139 2.12 -0.23 -13.87
N LEU A 140 1.81 -1.37 -13.26
CA LEU A 140 1.23 -2.50 -13.98
C LEU A 140 -0.18 -2.17 -14.50
N PRO A 141 -0.54 -2.60 -15.72
CA PRO A 141 -1.87 -2.39 -16.29
C PRO A 141 -2.93 -3.35 -15.70
N LEU A 142 -2.60 -4.04 -14.62
CA LEU A 142 -3.47 -4.95 -13.88
C LEU A 142 -4.09 -4.24 -12.69
N TYR A 143 -5.34 -4.59 -12.35
CA TYR A 143 -6.08 -3.99 -11.24
C TYR A 143 -6.13 -4.95 -10.06
N VAL A 144 -5.69 -4.49 -8.90
CA VAL A 144 -6.05 -5.10 -7.62
C VAL A 144 -7.44 -4.62 -7.21
N GLU A 145 -8.17 -5.48 -6.49
CA GLU A 145 -9.48 -5.14 -5.95
C GLU A 145 -9.38 -4.93 -4.44
N THR A 146 -9.80 -3.77 -3.97
CA THR A 146 -9.75 -3.40 -2.55
C THR A 146 -11.14 -3.01 -2.04
N ALA A 147 -11.36 -3.21 -0.73
CA ALA A 147 -12.64 -2.94 -0.11
C ALA A 147 -12.95 -1.43 -0.03
N ALA A 148 -14.12 -1.03 -0.50
CA ALA A 148 -14.61 0.35 -0.45
C ALA A 148 -15.17 0.75 0.92
N ARG A 149 -14.80 0.07 2.02
CA ARG A 149 -15.39 0.31 3.37
C ARG A 149 -15.33 1.77 3.78
N ARG A 150 -14.21 2.43 3.56
CA ARG A 150 -14.01 3.85 3.88
C ARG A 150 -14.92 4.78 3.09
N HIS A 151 -15.09 4.49 1.82
CA HIS A 151 -15.97 5.26 0.93
C HIS A 151 -17.45 5.05 1.27
N ARG A 152 -17.82 3.87 1.78
CA ARG A 152 -19.17 3.57 2.27
C ARG A 152 -19.48 4.27 3.59
N GLY A 153 -18.53 4.33 4.53
CA GLY A 153 -18.74 4.87 5.87
C GLY A 153 -18.76 6.40 5.96
N HIS A 154 -17.90 7.07 5.21
CA HIS A 154 -17.70 8.54 5.33
C HIS A 154 -18.08 9.33 4.08
N GLY A 155 -18.61 8.66 3.06
CA GLY A 155 -18.87 9.27 1.75
C GLY A 155 -17.60 9.44 0.90
N THR A 156 -17.75 9.26 -0.41
CA THR A 156 -16.62 9.27 -1.34
C THR A 156 -15.92 10.62 -1.42
N LEU A 157 -16.68 11.71 -1.55
CA LEU A 157 -16.11 13.05 -1.72
C LEU A 157 -15.35 13.51 -0.48
N SER A 158 -15.89 13.27 0.72
CA SER A 158 -15.23 13.63 1.98
C SER A 158 -13.95 12.82 2.19
N THR A 159 -13.95 11.54 1.84
CA THR A 159 -12.76 10.68 1.91
C THR A 159 -11.67 11.18 0.97
N LEU A 160 -12.02 11.48 -0.28
CA LEU A 160 -11.06 12.01 -1.26
C LEU A 160 -10.51 13.39 -0.86
N ALA A 161 -11.38 14.31 -0.45
CA ALA A 161 -10.95 15.63 0.02
C ALA A 161 -9.99 15.54 1.20
N ARG A 162 -10.30 14.68 2.18
CA ARG A 162 -9.42 14.42 3.33
C ARG A 162 -8.07 13.85 2.90
N MET A 163 -8.06 12.85 2.02
CA MET A 163 -6.82 12.24 1.51
C MET A 163 -5.95 13.28 0.78
N TRP A 164 -6.55 14.12 -0.05
CA TRP A 164 -5.81 15.16 -0.78
C TRP A 164 -5.29 16.25 0.15
N THR A 165 -6.06 16.65 1.15
CA THR A 165 -5.62 17.60 2.18
C THR A 165 -4.41 17.07 2.94
N ILE A 166 -4.48 15.83 3.43
CA ILE A 166 -3.37 15.19 4.16
C ILE A 166 -2.13 15.09 3.27
N GLN A 167 -2.28 14.68 2.01
CA GLN A 167 -1.18 14.60 1.07
C GLN A 167 -0.56 15.98 0.79
N GLY A 168 -1.38 17.00 0.59
CA GLY A 168 -0.92 18.38 0.39
C GLY A 168 -0.13 18.91 1.59
N LEU A 169 -0.65 18.70 2.79
CA LEU A 169 0.00 19.08 4.03
C LEU A 169 1.31 18.32 4.26
N TYR A 170 1.33 17.02 3.94
CA TYR A 170 2.56 16.22 4.00
C TYR A 170 3.64 16.78 3.05
N ARG A 171 3.26 17.11 1.82
CA ARG A 171 4.17 17.75 0.85
C ARG A 171 4.65 19.13 1.28
N ALA A 172 3.83 19.86 2.02
CA ALA A 172 4.17 21.17 2.62
C ALA A 172 5.05 21.04 3.88
N GLY A 173 5.43 19.80 4.29
CA GLY A 173 6.33 19.55 5.42
C GLY A 173 5.64 19.47 6.79
N VAL A 174 4.31 19.34 6.84
CA VAL A 174 3.60 19.11 8.11
C VAL A 174 3.97 17.73 8.65
N SER A 175 4.31 17.66 9.94
CA SER A 175 4.78 16.40 10.56
C SER A 175 3.74 15.28 10.48
N PRO A 176 4.17 14.04 10.21
CA PRO A 176 3.27 12.88 10.15
C PRO A 176 2.46 12.66 11.43
N ASP A 177 3.01 12.98 12.61
CA ASP A 177 2.28 12.87 13.89
C ASP A 177 1.09 13.83 13.96
N ARG A 178 1.23 15.04 13.42
CA ARG A 178 0.13 15.99 13.34
C ARG A 178 -0.92 15.52 12.35
N LEU A 179 -0.51 14.96 11.21
CA LEU A 179 -1.41 14.42 10.19
C LEU A 179 -2.16 13.17 10.68
N ALA A 180 -1.52 12.31 11.47
CA ALA A 180 -2.15 11.12 12.05
C ALA A 180 -3.35 11.50 12.96
N ARG A 181 -3.26 12.61 13.70
CA ARG A 181 -4.38 13.13 14.51
C ARG A 181 -5.57 13.59 13.67
N MET A 182 -5.33 14.00 12.41
CA MET A 182 -6.39 14.39 11.47
C MET A 182 -7.04 13.19 10.76
N TYR A 183 -6.46 11.99 10.91
CA TYR A 183 -6.88 10.78 10.21
C TYR A 183 -7.16 9.65 11.21
N PRO A 184 -8.31 9.67 11.89
CA PRO A 184 -8.62 8.66 12.87
C PRO A 184 -8.68 7.26 12.22
N PRO A 185 -8.27 6.22 12.97
CA PRO A 185 -8.36 4.84 12.48
C PRO A 185 -9.82 4.49 12.21
N THR A 186 -10.09 3.86 11.08
CA THR A 186 -11.37 3.17 10.84
C THR A 186 -11.30 1.81 11.52
N ARG A 187 -12.08 1.61 12.57
CA ARG A 187 -12.36 0.30 13.15
C ARG A 187 -13.34 -0.47 12.28
#